data_000f165e8295e35afee309fd6e1ce0e6
#
_entry.id   000f165e8295e35afee309fd6e1ce0e6
#
_cell.length_a   1.000
_cell.length_b   1.000
_cell.length_c   1.000
_cell.angle_alpha   90.00
_cell.angle_beta   90.00
_cell.angle_gamma   90.00
#
_symmetry.space_group_name_H-M   'P 1'
#
loop_
_entity.id
_entity.type
_entity.pdbx_description
1 polymer ?
#
loop_
_entity_poly.entity_id
_entity_poly.type
_entity_poly.pdbx_seq_one_letter_code
_entity_poly.pdbx_strand_id
1 'polypeptide(L)'
;MTPNNPCLVYITVANELDGKNLAKLALQKKLIACANLYPEIKSIFEWNNELKIEKETVLIFKTTEEKYNKLENLIIKNHNYETPCVLKLPITEGHKDFLDWIKNTVN
;
A
#
# COMPACT_ATOMS: atom_id res chain seq x y z
N MET A 1 3.25 9.92 -16.64
CA MET A 1 1.92 9.59 -16.11
C MET A 1 1.25 10.84 -15.62
N THR A 2 -0.07 10.90 -15.73
CA THR A 2 -0.80 12.07 -15.24
C THR A 2 -0.99 11.97 -13.72
N PRO A 3 -1.10 13.10 -13.02
CA PRO A 3 -1.30 13.10 -11.56
C PRO A 3 -2.51 12.30 -11.10
N ASN A 4 -3.55 12.23 -11.92
CA ASN A 4 -4.79 11.52 -11.56
C ASN A 4 -4.81 10.06 -11.94
N ASN A 5 -3.77 9.54 -12.59
CA ASN A 5 -3.76 8.12 -12.95
C ASN A 5 -3.81 7.24 -11.71
N PRO A 6 -4.69 6.24 -11.70
CA PRO A 6 -4.73 5.27 -10.60
C PRO A 6 -3.46 4.44 -10.54
N CYS A 7 -3.12 4.05 -9.34
CA CYS A 7 -1.98 3.16 -9.10
C CYS A 7 -2.29 2.27 -7.90
N LEU A 8 -1.53 1.17 -7.81
CA LEU A 8 -1.55 0.30 -6.65
C LEU A 8 -0.32 0.59 -5.80
N VAL A 9 -0.45 0.40 -4.50
CA VAL A 9 0.71 0.47 -3.60
C VAL A 9 0.75 -0.83 -2.81
N TYR A 10 1.82 -1.57 -2.98
CA TYR A 10 2.04 -2.86 -2.34
C TYR A 10 2.89 -2.65 -1.09
N ILE A 11 2.40 -3.15 0.04
CA ILE A 11 3.04 -2.97 1.34
C ILE A 11 3.01 -4.28 2.10
N THR A 12 4.08 -4.59 2.83
CA THR A 12 4.03 -5.69 3.80
C THR A 12 4.16 -5.13 5.20
N VAL A 13 3.40 -5.69 6.13
CA VAL A 13 3.42 -5.31 7.55
C VAL A 13 3.53 -6.57 8.40
N ALA A 14 3.83 -6.40 9.67
CA ALA A 14 4.13 -7.52 10.55
C ALA A 14 2.91 -8.41 10.82
N ASN A 15 1.71 -7.82 10.91
CA ASN A 15 0.52 -8.56 11.28
C ASN A 15 -0.74 -7.85 10.79
N GLU A 16 -1.87 -8.53 10.94
CA GLU A 16 -3.16 -8.04 10.46
C GLU A 16 -3.62 -6.77 11.15
N LEU A 17 -3.38 -6.66 12.45
CA LEU A 17 -3.80 -5.48 13.20
C LEU A 17 -3.06 -4.24 12.73
N ASP A 18 -1.74 -4.33 12.56
CA ASP A 18 -0.94 -3.22 12.04
C ASP A 18 -1.42 -2.82 10.65
N GLY A 19 -1.75 -3.80 9.82
CA GLY A 19 -2.26 -3.55 8.48
C GLY A 19 -3.60 -2.82 8.49
N LYS A 20 -4.53 -3.28 9.32
CA LYS A 20 -5.84 -2.64 9.44
C LYS A 20 -5.72 -1.20 9.93
N ASN A 21 -4.86 -0.97 10.91
CA ASN A 21 -4.68 0.37 11.45
C ASN A 21 -4.09 1.33 10.42
N LEU A 22 -3.10 0.86 9.66
CA LEU A 22 -2.50 1.67 8.62
C LEU A 22 -3.50 2.00 7.50
N ALA A 23 -4.30 1.00 7.08
CA ALA A 23 -5.32 1.20 6.06
C ALA A 23 -6.38 2.21 6.51
N LYS A 24 -6.85 2.10 7.75
CA LYS A 24 -7.83 3.03 8.30
C LYS A 24 -7.30 4.45 8.33
N LEU A 25 -6.04 4.61 8.76
CA LEU A 25 -5.41 5.93 8.81
C LEU A 25 -5.30 6.55 7.41
N ALA A 26 -4.87 5.76 6.43
CA ALA A 26 -4.75 6.23 5.05
C ALA A 26 -6.11 6.63 4.46
N LEU A 27 -7.17 5.87 4.77
CA LEU A 27 -8.52 6.19 4.34
C LEU A 27 -9.03 7.48 4.99
N GLN A 28 -8.80 7.63 6.28
CA GLN A 28 -9.22 8.84 7.01
C GLN A 28 -8.60 10.11 6.42
N LYS A 29 -7.38 10.01 5.95
CA LYS A 29 -6.66 11.15 5.37
C LYS A 29 -6.91 11.29 3.86
N LYS A 30 -7.80 10.48 3.30
CA LYS A 30 -8.14 10.49 1.88
C LYS A 30 -6.93 10.28 0.96
N LEU A 31 -5.98 9.48 1.42
CA LEU A 31 -4.80 9.16 0.64
C LEU A 31 -4.96 7.88 -0.17
N ILE A 32 -6.00 7.09 0.10
CA ILE A 32 -6.33 5.89 -0.67
C ILE A 32 -7.85 5.80 -0.87
N ALA A 33 -8.25 5.13 -1.95
CA ALA A 33 -9.66 4.86 -2.21
C ALA A 33 -10.12 3.59 -1.49
N CYS A 34 -9.26 2.56 -1.48
CA CYS A 34 -9.55 1.34 -0.73
C CYS A 34 -8.26 0.56 -0.49
N ALA A 35 -8.35 -0.39 0.42
CA ALA A 35 -7.27 -1.28 0.77
C ALA A 35 -7.77 -2.72 0.71
N ASN A 36 -6.95 -3.60 0.13
CA ASN A 36 -7.13 -5.03 0.28
C ASN A 36 -6.07 -5.54 1.24
N LEU A 37 -6.46 -6.47 2.08
CA LEU A 37 -5.56 -7.04 3.07
C LEU A 37 -5.52 -8.55 2.89
N TYR A 38 -4.31 -9.09 2.74
CA TYR A 38 -4.08 -10.53 2.68
C TYR A 38 -3.44 -10.92 4.01
N PRO A 39 -4.13 -11.71 4.82
CA PRO A 39 -3.77 -11.85 6.25
C PRO A 39 -2.41 -12.47 6.51
N GLU A 40 -1.98 -13.42 5.68
CA GLU A 40 -0.71 -14.06 5.95
C GLU A 40 -0.03 -14.56 4.68
N ILE A 41 1.20 -14.12 4.51
CA ILE A 41 2.12 -14.66 3.52
C ILE A 41 3.40 -15.04 4.24
N LYS A 42 4.27 -15.77 3.56
CA LYS A 42 5.63 -16.02 4.03
C LYS A 42 6.58 -15.29 3.11
N SER A 43 7.39 -14.41 3.68
CA SER A 43 8.42 -13.70 2.94
C SER A 43 9.75 -14.39 3.17
N ILE A 44 10.45 -14.67 2.11
CA ILE A 44 11.72 -15.37 2.14
C ILE A 44 12.78 -14.43 1.57
N PHE A 45 13.77 -14.09 2.38
CA PHE A 45 14.76 -13.08 1.99
C PHE A 45 16.04 -13.25 2.79
N GLU A 46 17.08 -12.55 2.37
CA GLU A 46 18.36 -12.51 3.09
C GLU A 46 18.49 -11.16 3.79
N TRP A 47 18.86 -11.20 5.05
CA TRP A 47 19.09 -9.99 5.86
C TRP A 47 20.29 -10.23 6.74
N ASN A 48 21.28 -9.35 6.67
CA ASN A 48 22.54 -9.48 7.41
C ASN A 48 23.21 -10.84 7.20
N ASN A 49 23.23 -11.31 5.95
CA ASN A 49 23.83 -12.58 5.54
C ASN A 49 23.14 -13.83 6.10
N GLU A 50 21.90 -13.67 6.60
CA GLU A 50 21.10 -14.78 7.08
C GLU A 50 19.85 -14.96 6.26
N LEU A 51 19.50 -16.21 5.97
CA LEU A 51 18.22 -16.52 5.33
C LEU A 51 17.11 -16.35 6.36
N LYS A 52 16.10 -15.57 6.01
CA LYS A 52 14.92 -15.31 6.85
C LYS A 52 13.67 -15.84 6.17
N ILE A 53 12.79 -16.43 6.95
CA ILE A 53 11.43 -16.76 6.53
C ILE A 53 10.50 -16.16 7.57
N GLU A 54 9.76 -15.13 7.19
CA GLU A 54 8.92 -14.36 8.11
C GLU A 54 7.47 -14.39 7.67
N LYS A 55 6.57 -14.46 8.63
CA LYS A 55 5.15 -14.28 8.36
C LYS A 55 4.86 -12.79 8.25
N GLU A 56 4.10 -12.44 7.23
CA GLU A 56 3.71 -11.04 7.02
C GLU A 56 2.29 -10.94 6.52
N THR A 57 1.72 -9.75 6.64
CA THR A 57 0.43 -9.39 6.06
C THR A 57 0.70 -8.46 4.87
N VAL A 58 0.00 -8.69 3.77
CA VAL A 58 0.11 -7.85 2.58
C VAL A 58 -1.03 -6.85 2.56
N LEU A 59 -0.71 -5.60 2.27
CA LEU A 59 -1.70 -4.58 1.95
C LEU A 59 -1.53 -4.17 0.49
N ILE A 60 -2.64 -4.05 -0.20
CA ILE A 60 -2.67 -3.47 -1.54
C ILE A 60 -3.60 -2.27 -1.47
N PHE A 61 -3.03 -1.08 -1.57
CA PHE A 61 -3.79 0.17 -1.57
C PHE A 61 -4.07 0.59 -3.01
N LYS A 62 -5.23 1.18 -3.24
CA LYS A 62 -5.59 1.76 -4.54
C LYS A 62 -5.73 3.25 -4.37
N THR A 63 -5.00 4.01 -5.16
CA THR A 63 -4.97 5.46 -5.09
C THR A 63 -4.59 6.07 -6.44
N THR A 64 -4.14 7.31 -6.45
CA THR A 64 -3.66 7.98 -7.66
C THR A 64 -2.21 8.40 -7.51
N GLU A 65 -1.56 8.68 -8.64
CA GLU A 65 -0.17 9.14 -8.66
C GLU A 65 0.01 10.39 -7.81
N GLU A 66 -0.96 11.29 -7.85
CA GLU A 66 -0.90 12.54 -7.10
C GLU A 66 -0.81 12.33 -5.59
N LYS A 67 -1.44 11.28 -5.09
CA LYS A 67 -1.46 11.01 -3.64
C LYS A 67 -0.26 10.22 -3.15
N TYR A 68 0.52 9.63 -4.05
CA TYR A 68 1.51 8.65 -3.66
C TYR A 68 2.57 9.19 -2.68
N ASN A 69 3.13 10.37 -2.94
CA ASN A 69 4.22 10.87 -2.09
C ASN A 69 3.76 11.08 -0.65
N LYS A 70 2.57 11.64 -0.45
CA LYS A 70 2.01 11.80 0.89
C LYS A 70 1.70 10.45 1.54
N LEU A 71 1.20 9.51 0.73
CA LEU A 71 0.90 8.16 1.21
C LEU A 71 2.17 7.44 1.65
N GLU A 72 3.23 7.50 0.85
CA GLU A 72 4.50 6.88 1.20
C GLU A 72 5.03 7.45 2.53
N ASN A 73 4.98 8.76 2.69
CA ASN A 73 5.43 9.40 3.93
C ASN A 73 4.61 8.94 5.14
N LEU A 74 3.29 8.81 4.97
CA LEU A 74 2.42 8.31 6.03
C LEU A 74 2.77 6.87 6.41
N ILE A 75 2.98 6.03 5.41
CA ILE A 75 3.31 4.62 5.63
C ILE A 75 4.63 4.50 6.37
N ILE A 76 5.67 5.16 5.91
CA ILE A 76 7.00 5.09 6.52
C ILE A 76 6.96 5.59 7.97
N LYS A 77 6.24 6.66 8.23
CA LYS A 77 6.13 7.24 9.57
C LYS A 77 5.43 6.30 10.55
N ASN A 78 4.53 5.47 10.06
CA ASN A 78 3.70 4.60 10.89
C ASN A 78 4.06 3.12 10.78
N HIS A 79 5.21 2.80 10.17
CA HIS A 79 5.64 1.42 9.99
C HIS A 79 6.70 1.06 11.04
N ASN A 80 6.68 -0.21 11.46
CA ASN A 80 7.59 -0.69 12.50
C ASN A 80 8.93 -1.17 11.98
N TYR A 81 9.05 -1.41 10.68
CA TYR A 81 10.28 -1.94 10.10
C TYR A 81 11.30 -0.83 9.86
N GLU A 82 12.57 -1.19 9.99
CA GLU A 82 13.67 -0.30 9.64
C GLU A 82 13.64 0.06 8.15
N THR A 83 13.35 -0.93 7.30
CA THR A 83 13.26 -0.73 5.86
C THR A 83 11.93 -1.30 5.36
N PRO A 84 10.85 -0.52 5.40
CA PRO A 84 9.55 -1.05 4.99
C PRO A 84 9.45 -1.26 3.48
N CYS A 85 8.71 -2.32 3.11
CA CYS A 85 8.39 -2.57 1.70
C CYS A 85 7.22 -1.68 1.30
N VAL A 86 7.48 -0.70 0.44
CA VAL A 86 6.45 0.19 -0.10
C VAL A 86 6.74 0.36 -1.58
N LEU A 87 5.89 -0.21 -2.42
CA LEU A 87 6.10 -0.21 -3.86
C LEU A 87 4.88 0.33 -4.59
N LYS A 88 5.10 1.29 -5.48
CA LYS A 88 4.03 1.79 -6.33
C LYS A 88 4.03 1.03 -7.65
N LEU A 89 2.86 0.56 -8.06
CA LEU A 89 2.66 -0.11 -9.34
C LEU A 89 1.65 0.70 -10.15
N PRO A 90 2.05 1.23 -11.30
CA PRO A 90 1.11 1.98 -12.13
C PRO A 90 0.05 1.06 -12.71
N ILE A 91 -1.18 1.55 -12.83
CA ILE A 91 -2.26 0.85 -13.50
C ILE A 91 -2.37 1.40 -14.91
N THR A 92 -2.03 0.59 -15.91
CA THR A 92 -2.06 1.04 -17.30
C THR A 92 -3.44 0.89 -17.92
N GLU A 93 -4.20 -0.13 -17.50
CA GLU A 93 -5.53 -0.40 -18.00
C GLU A 93 -6.39 -0.98 -16.88
N GLY A 94 -7.68 -0.71 -16.94
CA GLY A 94 -8.64 -1.26 -16.01
C GLY A 94 -10.06 -0.89 -16.41
N HIS A 95 -11.03 -1.43 -15.68
CA HIS A 95 -12.44 -1.11 -15.92
C HIS A 95 -12.67 0.38 -15.63
N LYS A 96 -13.17 1.09 -16.62
CA LYS A 96 -13.31 2.55 -16.58
C LYS A 96 -14.06 3.03 -15.34
N ASP A 97 -15.19 2.42 -15.04
CA ASP A 97 -16.00 2.86 -13.90
C ASP A 97 -15.26 2.71 -12.57
N PHE A 98 -14.47 1.65 -12.44
CA PHE A 98 -13.70 1.44 -11.22
C PHE A 98 -12.55 2.43 -11.12
N LEU A 99 -11.86 2.69 -12.22
CA LEU A 99 -10.77 3.67 -12.25
C LEU A 99 -11.30 5.08 -11.91
N ASP A 100 -12.48 5.41 -12.43
CA ASP A 100 -13.12 6.68 -12.11
C ASP A 100 -13.49 6.76 -10.62
N TRP A 101 -13.97 5.64 -10.07
CA TRP A 101 -14.30 5.58 -8.65
C TRP A 101 -13.07 5.85 -7.77
N ILE A 102 -11.91 5.27 -8.13
CA ILE A 102 -10.66 5.54 -7.40
C ILE A 102 -10.37 7.05 -7.42
N LYS A 103 -10.36 7.65 -8.60
CA LYS A 103 -10.06 9.07 -8.77
C LYS A 103 -10.99 9.95 -7.95
N ASN A 104 -12.28 9.67 -8.02
CA ASN A 104 -13.29 10.47 -7.35
C ASN A 104 -13.23 10.33 -5.83
N THR A 105 -12.87 9.15 -5.36
CA THR A 105 -12.83 8.86 -3.92
C THR A 105 -11.69 9.61 -3.21
N VAL A 106 -10.54 9.73 -3.85
CA VAL A 106 -9.37 10.42 -3.25
C VAL A 106 -9.27 11.88 -3.62
N ASN A 107 -10.13 12.34 -4.49
CA ASN A 107 -10.08 13.71 -4.97
C ASN A 107 -10.63 14.70 -3.92
#